data_7235b67d62a60db9e17326b6ae75db1c
#
_entry.id   7235b67d62a60db9e17326b6ae75db1c
#
_cell.length_a   1.000
_cell.length_b   1.000
_cell.length_c   1.000
_cell.angle_alpha   90.00
_cell.angle_beta   90.00
_cell.angle_gamma   90.00
#
_symmetry.space_group_name_H-M   'P 1'
#
loop_
_entity.id
_entity.type
_entity.pdbx_description
1 polymer ?
#
loop_
_entity_poly.entity_id
_entity_poly.type
_entity_poly.pdbx_seq_one_letter_code
_entity_poly.pdbx_strand_id
1 'polypeptide(L)'
;MTLSILQQIKGRLVVSCQALDDEPLHSDFIMARMALAAEQGGAAAIRANGVEDVKAILRTVALPVIGIIKRDYAGSDVYITPTLREIDELMTAAPQMIALDATGHRRPGELQLAALVAAIRAR
;
A
#
# COMPACT_ATOMS: atom_id res chain seq x y z
N MET A 1 -4.04 12.81 -22.92
CA MET A 1 -3.23 11.60 -22.62
C MET A 1 -3.03 11.47 -21.12
N THR A 2 -3.38 10.33 -20.56
CA THR A 2 -3.23 10.09 -19.12
C THR A 2 -1.80 9.61 -18.81
N LEU A 3 -1.14 10.25 -17.84
CA LEU A 3 0.15 9.79 -17.35
C LEU A 3 -0.01 8.51 -16.54
N SER A 4 0.92 7.58 -16.67
CA SER A 4 0.99 6.41 -15.79
C SER A 4 1.29 6.88 -14.35
N ILE A 5 1.01 6.02 -13.36
CA ILE A 5 1.33 6.34 -11.96
C ILE A 5 2.84 6.60 -11.82
N LEU A 6 3.68 5.80 -12.44
CA LEU A 6 5.13 5.98 -12.37
C LEU A 6 5.57 7.34 -12.95
N GLN A 7 4.94 7.78 -14.03
CA GLN A 7 5.23 9.10 -14.60
C GLN A 7 4.76 10.22 -13.68
N GLN A 8 3.61 10.06 -13.03
CA GLN A 8 3.07 11.05 -12.10
C GLN A 8 3.95 11.26 -10.88
N ILE A 9 4.58 10.20 -10.37
CA ILE A 9 5.40 10.27 -9.14
C ILE A 9 6.89 10.51 -9.41
N LYS A 10 7.33 10.41 -10.65
CA LYS A 10 8.76 10.55 -10.99
C LYS A 10 9.30 11.91 -10.57
N GLY A 11 10.38 11.90 -9.78
CA GLY A 11 11.01 13.12 -9.29
C GLY A 11 10.21 13.87 -8.23
N ARG A 12 9.15 13.26 -7.71
CA ARG A 12 8.26 13.88 -6.72
C ARG A 12 8.20 13.05 -5.45
N LEU A 13 7.58 13.60 -4.41
CA LEU A 13 7.52 12.99 -3.09
C LEU A 13 6.31 12.08 -2.95
N VAL A 14 6.53 10.87 -2.48
CA VAL A 14 5.50 9.97 -1.98
C VAL A 14 5.54 10.01 -0.46
N VAL A 15 4.43 10.33 0.18
CA VAL A 15 4.35 10.45 1.63
C VAL A 15 3.71 9.20 2.22
N SER A 16 4.38 8.60 3.20
CA SER A 16 3.86 7.46 3.94
C SER A 16 2.99 7.95 5.10
N CYS A 17 1.73 7.52 5.11
CA CYS A 17 0.77 7.81 6.18
C CYS A 17 0.41 6.47 6.81
N GLN A 18 1.13 6.09 7.87
CA GLN A 18 0.97 4.78 8.50
C GLN A 18 1.11 4.88 10.02
N ALA A 19 0.28 4.11 10.74
CA ALA A 19 0.40 3.88 12.17
C ALA A 19 -0.04 2.44 12.45
N LEU A 20 0.79 1.70 13.17
CA LEU A 20 0.48 0.32 13.57
C LEU A 20 -0.56 0.31 14.69
N ASP A 21 -1.16 -0.85 14.93
CA ASP A 21 -2.27 -1.02 15.88
C ASP A 21 -1.95 -0.53 17.30
N ASP A 22 -0.69 -0.60 17.70
CA ASP A 22 -0.23 -0.19 19.02
C ASP A 22 0.27 1.26 19.08
N GLU A 23 0.24 1.97 17.97
CA GLU A 23 0.71 3.36 17.91
C GLU A 23 -0.42 4.35 18.19
N PRO A 24 -0.10 5.50 18.83
CA PRO A 24 -1.14 6.47 19.26
C PRO A 24 -1.99 7.04 18.15
N LEU A 25 -1.44 7.16 16.93
CA LEU A 25 -2.16 7.73 15.80
C LEU A 25 -2.92 6.70 14.96
N HIS A 26 -2.99 5.45 15.41
CA HIS A 26 -3.69 4.40 14.68
C HIS A 26 -5.17 4.71 14.56
N SER A 27 -5.59 5.18 13.39
CA SER A 27 -6.96 5.54 13.04
C SER A 27 -7.02 5.82 11.56
N ASP A 28 -8.00 5.25 10.87
CA ASP A 28 -8.22 5.55 9.45
C ASP A 28 -8.57 7.02 9.23
N PHE A 29 -9.32 7.62 10.15
CA PHE A 29 -9.63 9.04 10.11
C PHE A 29 -8.37 9.89 10.22
N ILE A 30 -7.48 9.57 11.18
CA ILE A 30 -6.23 10.32 11.37
C ILE A 30 -5.33 10.17 10.14
N MET A 31 -5.19 8.96 9.60
CA MET A 31 -4.36 8.75 8.41
C MET A 31 -4.92 9.51 7.20
N ALA A 32 -6.24 9.58 7.05
CA ALA A 32 -6.86 10.39 6.00
C ALA A 32 -6.56 11.89 6.16
N ARG A 33 -6.56 12.41 7.39
CA ARG A 33 -6.20 13.81 7.67
C ARG A 33 -4.72 14.07 7.37
N MET A 34 -3.84 13.12 7.71
CA MET A 34 -2.41 13.21 7.37
C MET A 34 -2.20 13.21 5.86
N ALA A 35 -2.93 12.39 5.13
CA ALA A 35 -2.86 12.35 3.67
C ALA A 35 -3.32 13.67 3.06
N LEU A 36 -4.38 14.26 3.58
CA LEU A 36 -4.87 15.57 3.13
C LEU A 36 -3.80 16.66 3.36
N ALA A 37 -3.16 16.66 4.52
CA ALA A 37 -2.06 17.58 4.80
C ALA A 37 -0.90 17.37 3.82
N ALA A 38 -0.55 16.13 3.50
CA ALA A 38 0.48 15.80 2.54
C ALA A 38 0.12 16.29 1.12
N GLU A 39 -1.13 16.12 0.72
CA GLU A 39 -1.63 16.63 -0.57
C GLU A 39 -1.49 18.13 -0.63
N GLN A 40 -1.91 18.85 0.39
CA GLN A 40 -1.78 20.30 0.47
C GLN A 40 -0.32 20.75 0.45
N GLY A 41 0.59 19.91 0.97
CA GLY A 41 2.03 20.16 0.95
C GLY A 41 2.71 19.83 -0.39
N GLY A 42 1.98 19.29 -1.37
CA GLY A 42 2.50 19.01 -2.70
C GLY A 42 2.96 17.58 -2.94
N ALA A 43 2.57 16.62 -2.10
CA ALA A 43 2.87 15.22 -2.35
C ALA A 43 2.26 14.73 -3.67
N ALA A 44 2.91 13.79 -4.33
CA ALA A 44 2.44 13.21 -5.59
C ALA A 44 1.65 11.91 -5.39
N ALA A 45 1.85 11.23 -4.27
CA ALA A 45 1.16 9.99 -3.92
C ALA A 45 1.25 9.75 -2.41
N ILE A 46 0.39 8.85 -1.93
CA ILE A 46 0.36 8.43 -0.53
C ILE A 46 0.61 6.92 -0.46
N ARG A 47 1.43 6.50 0.48
CA ARG A 47 1.59 5.08 0.81
C ARG A 47 0.88 4.78 2.12
N ALA A 48 0.00 3.79 2.13
CA ALA A 48 -0.86 3.49 3.27
C ALA A 48 -0.93 2.00 3.55
N ASN A 49 -1.10 1.65 4.83
CA ASN A 49 -1.14 0.28 5.32
C ASN A 49 -2.56 -0.10 5.78
N GLY A 50 -3.10 -1.15 5.17
CA GLY A 50 -4.38 -1.71 5.57
C GLY A 50 -5.55 -1.19 4.75
N VAL A 51 -6.56 -2.05 4.63
CA VAL A 51 -7.73 -1.80 3.77
C VAL A 51 -8.49 -0.55 4.21
N GLU A 52 -8.73 -0.39 5.51
CA GLU A 52 -9.53 0.73 6.02
C GLU A 52 -8.83 2.08 5.83
N ASP A 53 -7.51 2.12 6.07
CA ASP A 53 -6.73 3.34 5.83
C ASP A 53 -6.71 3.69 4.35
N VAL A 54 -6.49 2.71 3.48
CA VAL A 54 -6.50 2.93 2.03
C VAL A 54 -7.86 3.48 1.57
N LYS A 55 -8.96 2.88 2.02
CA LYS A 55 -10.30 3.36 1.70
C LYS A 55 -10.53 4.80 2.16
N ALA A 56 -10.16 5.11 3.40
CA ALA A 56 -10.36 6.44 3.98
C ALA A 56 -9.55 7.50 3.21
N ILE A 57 -8.31 7.18 2.87
CA ILE A 57 -7.43 8.09 2.12
C ILE A 57 -7.96 8.29 0.70
N LEU A 58 -8.40 7.24 0.03
CA LEU A 58 -8.97 7.35 -1.33
C LEU A 58 -10.21 8.26 -1.36
N ARG A 59 -11.00 8.26 -0.29
CA ARG A 59 -12.17 9.15 -0.19
C ARG A 59 -11.80 10.61 0.10
N THR A 60 -10.59 10.86 0.57
CA THR A 60 -10.18 12.17 1.10
C THR A 60 -9.29 12.94 0.15
N VAL A 61 -8.41 12.27 -0.58
CA VAL A 61 -7.45 12.93 -1.49
C VAL A 61 -7.66 12.47 -2.93
N ALA A 62 -7.20 13.29 -3.88
CA ALA A 62 -7.22 12.95 -5.31
C ALA A 62 -5.93 12.25 -5.78
N LEU A 63 -4.96 12.08 -4.87
CA LEU A 63 -3.67 11.48 -5.20
C LEU A 63 -3.77 9.95 -5.37
N PRO A 64 -2.89 9.37 -6.20
CA PRO A 64 -2.74 7.91 -6.21
C PRO A 64 -2.34 7.39 -4.84
N VAL A 65 -2.88 6.22 -4.46
CA VAL A 65 -2.54 5.55 -3.21
C VAL A 65 -1.82 4.25 -3.51
N ILE A 66 -0.69 4.06 -2.84
CA ILE A 66 0.09 2.82 -2.88
C ILE A 66 -0.31 2.05 -1.62
N GLY A 67 -1.04 0.94 -1.81
CA GLY A 67 -1.51 0.12 -0.70
C GLY A 67 -0.54 -0.98 -0.34
N ILE A 68 -0.38 -1.20 0.95
CA ILE A 68 0.34 -2.35 1.50
C ILE A 68 -0.47 -2.94 2.65
N ILE A 69 -0.17 -4.19 3.01
CA ILE A 69 -0.62 -4.78 4.27
C ILE A 69 0.60 -5.37 4.96
N LYS A 70 0.87 -4.90 6.16
CA LYS A 70 1.90 -5.46 7.03
C LYS A 70 1.30 -6.60 7.83
N ARG A 71 1.82 -7.81 7.65
CA ARG A 71 1.33 -8.99 8.34
C ARG A 71 2.45 -9.99 8.54
N ASP A 72 2.59 -10.48 9.77
CA ASP A 72 3.57 -11.50 10.11
C ASP A 72 3.00 -12.89 9.87
N TYR A 73 3.84 -13.76 9.35
CA TYR A 73 3.56 -15.19 9.21
C TYR A 73 4.69 -15.99 9.85
N ALA A 74 4.33 -17.03 10.59
CA ALA A 74 5.33 -17.92 11.20
C ALA A 74 6.20 -18.55 10.12
N GLY A 75 7.52 -18.55 10.37
CA GLY A 75 8.50 -19.14 9.45
C GLY A 75 8.85 -18.28 8.23
N SER A 76 8.43 -17.02 8.20
CA SER A 76 8.77 -16.10 7.12
C SER A 76 9.16 -14.73 7.67
N ASP A 77 10.18 -14.11 7.06
CA ASP A 77 10.59 -12.74 7.37
C ASP A 77 9.95 -11.71 6.43
N VAL A 78 9.15 -12.16 5.48
CA VAL A 78 8.42 -11.26 4.58
C VAL A 78 7.21 -10.69 5.32
N TYR A 79 7.16 -9.35 5.44
CA TYR A 79 6.20 -8.63 6.26
C TYR A 79 5.25 -7.76 5.42
N ILE A 80 5.73 -7.22 4.31
CA ILE A 80 4.96 -6.27 3.49
C ILE A 80 4.25 -7.01 2.37
N THR A 81 2.92 -7.08 2.45
CA THR A 81 2.04 -7.71 1.46
C THR A 81 2.55 -9.11 1.07
N PRO A 82 2.62 -10.04 2.05
CA PRO A 82 3.37 -11.27 1.85
C PRO A 82 2.75 -12.29 0.89
N THR A 83 1.41 -12.32 0.78
CA THR A 83 0.72 -13.40 0.04
C THR A 83 -0.43 -12.87 -0.82
N LEU A 84 -1.07 -13.75 -1.56
CA LEU A 84 -2.28 -13.43 -2.32
C LEU A 84 -3.44 -13.00 -1.43
N ARG A 85 -3.48 -13.45 -0.18
CA ARG A 85 -4.52 -13.03 0.77
C ARG A 85 -4.51 -11.51 0.94
N GLU A 86 -3.33 -10.92 1.16
CA GLU A 86 -3.19 -9.47 1.31
C GLU A 86 -3.52 -8.73 0.02
N ILE A 87 -3.16 -9.31 -1.12
CA ILE A 87 -3.52 -8.74 -2.43
C ILE A 87 -5.04 -8.68 -2.58
N ASP A 88 -5.73 -9.78 -2.32
CA ASP A 88 -7.18 -9.84 -2.46
C ASP A 88 -7.88 -8.87 -1.48
N GLU A 89 -7.37 -8.76 -0.27
CA GLU A 89 -7.87 -7.77 0.70
C GLU A 89 -7.69 -6.35 0.17
N LEU A 90 -6.50 -5.99 -0.31
CA LEU A 90 -6.23 -4.66 -0.85
C LEU A 90 -7.09 -4.34 -2.07
N MET A 91 -7.38 -5.32 -2.91
CA MET A 91 -8.22 -5.12 -4.09
C MET A 91 -9.64 -4.70 -3.73
N THR A 92 -10.13 -5.00 -2.52
CA THR A 92 -11.43 -4.50 -2.06
C THR A 92 -11.44 -2.98 -1.89
N ALA A 93 -10.30 -2.36 -1.63
CA ALA A 93 -10.15 -0.91 -1.54
C ALA A 93 -9.76 -0.30 -2.89
N ALA A 94 -9.23 -1.09 -3.81
CA ALA A 94 -8.81 -0.69 -5.16
C ALA A 94 -7.81 0.47 -5.19
N PRO A 95 -6.67 0.38 -4.48
CA PRO A 95 -5.62 1.39 -4.63
C PRO A 95 -5.06 1.37 -6.05
N GLN A 96 -4.49 2.47 -6.49
CA GLN A 96 -3.91 2.57 -7.84
C GLN A 96 -2.65 1.72 -7.99
N MET A 97 -1.96 1.43 -6.88
CA MET A 97 -0.75 0.63 -6.89
C MET A 97 -0.66 -0.20 -5.61
N ILE A 98 -0.10 -1.39 -5.72
CA ILE A 98 0.21 -2.24 -4.57
C ILE A 98 1.73 -2.39 -4.49
N ALA A 99 2.28 -2.24 -3.28
CA ALA A 99 3.68 -2.52 -3.03
C ALA A 99 3.82 -3.80 -2.19
N LEU A 100 4.88 -4.52 -2.43
CA LEU A 100 5.16 -5.76 -1.73
C LEU A 100 6.67 -5.92 -1.52
N ASP A 101 7.04 -6.79 -0.59
CA ASP A 101 8.43 -7.18 -0.38
C ASP A 101 8.91 -8.02 -1.57
N ALA A 102 9.95 -7.56 -2.25
CA ALA A 102 10.55 -8.24 -3.39
C ALA A 102 11.96 -8.75 -3.07
N THR A 103 12.27 -8.97 -1.79
CA THR A 103 13.55 -9.51 -1.36
C THR A 103 13.66 -11.01 -1.68
N GLY A 104 14.86 -11.56 -1.49
CA GLY A 104 15.08 -12.99 -1.60
C GLY A 104 14.61 -13.82 -0.40
N HIS A 105 13.97 -13.19 0.59
CA HIS A 105 13.44 -13.91 1.76
C HIS A 105 12.33 -14.87 1.37
N ARG A 106 12.24 -15.98 2.09
CA ARG A 106 11.23 -17.00 1.90
C ARG A 106 9.84 -16.44 2.27
N ARG A 107 8.89 -16.54 1.33
CA ARG A 107 7.51 -16.15 1.56
C ARG A 107 6.70 -17.25 2.23
N PRO A 108 5.63 -16.91 2.96
CA PRO A 108 4.71 -17.91 3.48
C PRO A 108 4.23 -18.86 2.38
N GLY A 109 4.19 -20.18 2.68
CA GLY A 109 3.79 -21.19 1.71
C GLY A 109 4.78 -21.37 0.56
N GLU A 110 6.02 -20.87 0.70
CA GLU A 110 7.07 -20.95 -0.33
C GLU A 110 6.65 -20.32 -1.67
N LEU A 111 5.74 -19.36 -1.63
CA LEU A 111 5.27 -18.66 -2.81
C LEU A 111 6.41 -17.90 -3.49
N GLN A 112 6.54 -18.07 -4.80
CA GLN A 112 7.58 -17.40 -5.57
C GLN A 112 7.13 -15.98 -5.95
N LEU A 113 8.05 -15.02 -5.91
CA LEU A 113 7.77 -13.63 -6.26
C LEU A 113 7.16 -13.49 -7.65
N ALA A 114 7.72 -14.19 -8.65
CA ALA A 114 7.23 -14.12 -10.02
C ALA A 114 5.78 -14.60 -10.12
N ALA A 115 5.41 -15.65 -9.41
CA ALA A 115 4.05 -16.17 -9.38
C ALA A 115 3.09 -15.16 -8.73
N LEU A 116 3.52 -14.52 -7.65
CA LEU A 116 2.73 -13.51 -6.96
C LEU A 116 2.48 -12.30 -7.87
N VAL A 117 3.52 -11.80 -8.53
CA VAL A 117 3.39 -10.66 -9.46
C VAL A 117 2.45 -11.00 -10.62
N ALA A 118 2.58 -12.21 -11.20
CA ALA A 118 1.69 -12.65 -12.27
C ALA A 118 0.22 -12.69 -11.80
N ALA A 119 -0.02 -13.20 -10.59
CA ALA A 119 -1.37 -13.25 -10.02
C ALA A 119 -1.96 -11.86 -9.78
N ILE A 120 -1.14 -10.90 -9.33
CA ILE A 120 -1.57 -9.50 -9.14
C ILE A 120 -2.00 -8.89 -10.47
N ARG A 121 -1.20 -9.09 -11.52
CA ARG A 121 -1.48 -8.53 -12.84
C ARG A 121 -2.70 -9.15 -13.52
N ALA A 122 -3.11 -10.34 -13.09
CA ALA A 122 -4.30 -11.02 -13.61
C ALA A 122 -5.60 -10.51 -12.95
N ARG A 123 -5.51 -9.68 -11.96
CA ARG A 123 -6.67 -9.14 -11.21
C ARG A 123 -7.16 -7.79 -11.78
#